data_b5eb09ae696fa5b287b52d4a81daf9ed
#
_entry.id   b5eb09ae696fa5b287b52d4a81daf9ed
#
_cell.length_a   1.000
_cell.length_b   1.000
_cell.length_c   1.000
_cell.angle_alpha   90.00
_cell.angle_beta   90.00
_cell.angle_gamma   90.00
#
_symmetry.space_group_name_H-M   'P 1'
#
loop_
_entity.id
_entity.type
_entity.pdbx_description
1 polymer ?
#
loop_
_entity_poly.entity_id
_entity_poly.type
_entity_poly.pdbx_seq_one_letter_code
_entity_poly.pdbx_strand_id
1 'polypeptide(L)'
;MNKKWEIYQTNEEKVEKLQEKYKLNRLLSTLLTNRGITEEAEITKFLNPKRSDFYDPFGMPDMEKAAERILKAIKDKEQIIIYGDYDVDGITSVTVLKSFLEERGIQVNVYIPNRLNEGYGLNKTAMEEIAKQGNKLMITVDCGITAVDEVEYAKTFGIETIITDHHEPAEELPKAIAVVDAKRKDNKYECRNLAGVGVVFKLIQALSIKLGLDPKEYLKYLDIVCVGTISDIVPLTDENRVIVKLGLKLVEQTKNLGLKEILQSCGYSKINSTTISFGVAPRINACGRMGHQEEALNLLLSKEENEVKELTQKINEYNKTRQEIEKNIYNEAVEQIEKEELDTKNTIVVSGKGWHHGVIGIVSSKITELYFKPSILLCEEDGECKGSGRSIPGFDLHEALMECNDTIDKFGGHAMAVGINIKKEKVEEFKEEFEKIAKEKEVDKIIPILNLDAEIKLDDVNKEMVDSLKELEPFGEANKMPIFAFRNLKIDSIRSLSEGKHLRLSVKDNKNIINAIGFNMGALADTYRIGDRVDIAGNLEINSFNGVDSIQINIKDIMKSLWYLNITTKNISFLFHSSAYYEI
;
A
#
# COMPACT_ATOMS: atom_id res chain seq x y z
N MET A 1 9.97 0.65 21.19
CA MET A 1 10.72 -0.54 20.70
C MET A 1 11.98 -0.06 20.00
N ASN A 2 13.15 -0.63 20.30
CA ASN A 2 14.40 -0.23 19.64
C ASN A 2 14.50 -0.88 18.28
N LYS A 3 14.57 -0.08 17.21
CA LYS A 3 14.82 -0.55 15.84
C LYS A 3 16.32 -0.65 15.59
N LYS A 4 16.74 -1.65 14.83
CA LYS A 4 18.10 -1.72 14.29
C LYS A 4 18.16 -0.85 13.03
N TRP A 5 19.04 0.15 13.01
CA TRP A 5 19.26 0.97 11.84
C TRP A 5 20.30 0.32 10.93
N GLU A 6 19.94 0.15 9.67
CA GLU A 6 20.83 -0.35 8.64
C GLU A 6 20.94 0.67 7.51
N ILE A 7 22.15 1.19 7.29
CA ILE A 7 22.42 2.13 6.21
C ILE A 7 22.82 1.33 4.98
N TYR A 8 22.23 1.64 3.82
CA TYR A 8 22.61 1.02 2.55
C TYR A 8 24.11 1.18 2.29
N GLN A 9 24.75 0.07 1.92
CA GLN A 9 26.15 0.08 1.46
C GLN A 9 26.17 0.54 0.01
N THR A 10 26.33 1.85 -0.18
CA THR A 10 26.31 2.47 -1.51
C THR A 10 27.61 2.17 -2.27
N ASN A 11 27.50 1.85 -3.54
CA ASN A 11 28.67 1.71 -4.44
C ASN A 11 29.13 3.09 -4.91
N GLU A 12 30.20 3.61 -4.32
CA GLU A 12 30.72 4.96 -4.57
C GLU A 12 31.17 5.15 -6.03
N GLU A 13 31.77 4.15 -6.66
CA GLU A 13 32.19 4.22 -8.08
C GLU A 13 30.99 4.47 -9.01
N LYS A 14 29.86 3.81 -8.72
CA LYS A 14 28.61 4.05 -9.46
C LYS A 14 28.06 5.45 -9.21
N VAL A 15 28.12 5.93 -7.96
CA VAL A 15 27.70 7.30 -7.62
C VAL A 15 28.49 8.34 -8.39
N GLU A 16 29.82 8.24 -8.39
CA GLU A 16 30.71 9.15 -9.11
C GLU A 16 30.42 9.12 -10.63
N LYS A 17 30.25 7.94 -11.20
CA LYS A 17 29.88 7.77 -12.61
C LYS A 17 28.57 8.47 -12.96
N LEU A 18 27.54 8.37 -12.10
CA LEU A 18 26.27 9.04 -12.30
C LEU A 18 26.41 10.58 -12.22
N GLN A 19 27.18 11.08 -11.26
CA GLN A 19 27.45 12.51 -11.13
C GLN A 19 28.14 13.08 -12.37
N GLU A 20 29.20 12.42 -12.84
CA GLU A 20 29.98 12.89 -13.98
C GLU A 20 29.19 12.84 -15.29
N LYS A 21 28.53 11.71 -15.55
CA LYS A 21 27.84 11.46 -16.82
C LYS A 21 26.53 12.22 -16.96
N TYR A 22 25.71 12.27 -15.88
CA TYR A 22 24.36 12.83 -15.94
C TYR A 22 24.22 14.18 -15.23
N LYS A 23 25.31 14.70 -14.67
CA LYS A 23 25.34 15.98 -13.92
C LYS A 23 24.34 16.03 -12.75
N LEU A 24 24.06 14.86 -12.15
CA LEU A 24 23.22 14.73 -10.98
C LEU A 24 24.00 15.15 -9.73
N ASN A 25 23.30 15.68 -8.73
CA ASN A 25 23.94 15.91 -7.43
C ASN A 25 24.26 14.58 -6.74
N ARG A 26 25.18 14.62 -5.76
CA ARG A 26 25.65 13.42 -5.06
C ARG A 26 24.51 12.65 -4.39
N LEU A 27 23.59 13.34 -3.72
CA LEU A 27 22.49 12.69 -3.03
C LEU A 27 21.59 11.92 -4.00
N LEU A 28 21.15 12.55 -5.07
CA LEU A 28 20.31 11.90 -6.08
C LEU A 28 21.01 10.70 -6.70
N SER A 29 22.33 10.83 -7.01
CA SER A 29 23.15 9.73 -7.53
C SER A 29 23.24 8.57 -6.54
N THR A 30 23.41 8.85 -5.24
CA THR A 30 23.40 7.87 -4.15
C THR A 30 22.07 7.13 -4.10
N LEU A 31 20.96 7.88 -4.09
CA LEU A 31 19.61 7.32 -3.98
C LEU A 31 19.23 6.46 -5.20
N LEU A 32 19.60 6.87 -6.41
CA LEU A 32 19.40 6.06 -7.62
C LEU A 32 20.25 4.78 -7.57
N THR A 33 21.51 4.88 -7.14
CA THR A 33 22.41 3.71 -6.99
C THR A 33 21.85 2.72 -5.98
N ASN A 34 21.35 3.18 -4.83
CA ASN A 34 20.75 2.32 -3.80
C ASN A 34 19.47 1.62 -4.28
N ARG A 35 18.77 2.20 -5.26
CA ARG A 35 17.60 1.60 -5.93
C ARG A 35 17.96 0.70 -7.10
N GLY A 36 19.27 0.52 -7.39
CA GLY A 36 19.75 -0.27 -8.52
C GLY A 36 19.58 0.40 -9.89
N ILE A 37 19.19 1.67 -9.93
CA ILE A 37 18.94 2.44 -11.16
C ILE A 37 20.25 3.10 -11.58
N THR A 38 21.01 2.42 -12.44
CA THR A 38 22.38 2.86 -12.80
C THR A 38 22.63 3.01 -14.29
N GLU A 39 21.77 2.42 -15.14
CA GLU A 39 21.90 2.50 -16.58
C GLU A 39 21.16 3.70 -17.16
N GLU A 40 21.66 4.28 -18.24
CA GLU A 40 21.13 5.51 -18.85
C GLU A 40 19.64 5.44 -19.21
N ALA A 41 19.24 4.33 -19.83
CA ALA A 41 17.86 4.14 -20.22
C ALA A 41 16.93 4.06 -18.99
N GLU A 42 17.36 3.35 -17.93
CA GLU A 42 16.62 3.23 -16.68
C GLU A 42 16.50 4.57 -15.96
N ILE A 43 17.60 5.32 -15.85
CA ILE A 43 17.60 6.65 -15.22
C ILE A 43 16.64 7.59 -15.96
N THR A 44 16.73 7.60 -17.29
CA THR A 44 15.88 8.46 -18.11
C THR A 44 14.41 8.09 -17.96
N LYS A 45 14.08 6.80 -18.02
CA LYS A 45 12.72 6.28 -17.83
C LYS A 45 12.23 6.56 -16.41
N PHE A 46 13.08 6.40 -15.40
CA PHE A 46 12.72 6.63 -14.00
C PHE A 46 12.44 8.10 -13.69
N LEU A 47 13.34 9.00 -14.08
CA LEU A 47 13.21 10.44 -13.79
C LEU A 47 12.18 11.11 -14.69
N ASN A 48 12.16 10.78 -15.99
CA ASN A 48 11.35 11.44 -17.00
C ASN A 48 10.61 10.44 -17.91
N PRO A 49 9.70 9.62 -17.35
CA PRO A 49 8.97 8.65 -18.15
C PRO A 49 8.10 9.32 -19.21
N LYS A 50 8.03 8.69 -20.37
CA LYS A 50 7.28 9.17 -21.54
C LYS A 50 6.24 8.13 -21.95
N ARG A 51 5.30 8.53 -22.78
CA ARG A 51 4.30 7.64 -23.38
C ARG A 51 4.95 6.49 -24.17
N SER A 52 6.10 6.73 -24.79
CA SER A 52 6.86 5.70 -25.53
C SER A 52 7.43 4.60 -24.64
N ASP A 53 7.38 4.77 -23.31
CA ASP A 53 7.90 3.80 -22.36
C ASP A 53 6.85 2.76 -21.93
N PHE A 54 5.62 2.87 -22.45
CA PHE A 54 4.62 1.81 -22.34
C PHE A 54 4.98 0.66 -23.28
N TYR A 55 4.95 -0.55 -22.75
CA TYR A 55 5.19 -1.76 -23.54
C TYR A 55 4.03 -2.09 -24.48
N ASP A 56 4.30 -2.95 -25.46
CA ASP A 56 3.26 -3.51 -26.33
C ASP A 56 2.30 -4.40 -25.52
N PRO A 57 0.99 -4.13 -25.48
CA PRO A 57 0.05 -4.92 -24.72
C PRO A 57 -0.03 -6.38 -25.18
N PHE A 58 0.26 -6.66 -26.46
CA PHE A 58 0.23 -8.01 -27.01
C PHE A 58 1.37 -8.91 -26.54
N GLY A 59 2.33 -8.38 -25.78
CA GLY A 59 3.31 -9.18 -25.05
C GLY A 59 2.70 -9.97 -23.87
N MET A 60 1.53 -9.57 -23.35
CA MET A 60 0.85 -10.33 -22.30
C MET A 60 0.20 -11.60 -22.84
N PRO A 61 0.25 -12.71 -22.07
CA PRO A 61 -0.45 -13.94 -22.44
C PRO A 61 -1.93 -13.69 -22.71
N ASP A 62 -2.45 -14.29 -23.76
CA ASP A 62 -3.85 -14.25 -24.19
C ASP A 62 -4.46 -12.87 -24.48
N MET A 63 -3.68 -11.76 -24.42
CA MET A 63 -4.17 -10.41 -24.73
C MET A 63 -4.79 -10.31 -26.12
N GLU A 64 -4.14 -10.92 -27.12
CA GLU A 64 -4.66 -10.99 -28.50
C GLU A 64 -6.04 -11.66 -28.54
N LYS A 65 -6.18 -12.85 -27.92
CA LYS A 65 -7.46 -13.59 -27.85
C LYS A 65 -8.54 -12.81 -27.11
N ALA A 66 -8.18 -12.14 -26.00
CA ALA A 66 -9.10 -11.30 -25.25
C ALA A 66 -9.64 -10.16 -26.09
N ALA A 67 -8.76 -9.43 -26.77
CA ALA A 67 -9.15 -8.32 -27.64
C ALA A 67 -10.04 -8.79 -28.80
N GLU A 68 -9.67 -9.88 -29.48
CA GLU A 68 -10.47 -10.45 -30.59
C GLU A 68 -11.85 -10.92 -30.13
N ARG A 69 -11.94 -11.58 -28.97
CA ARG A 69 -13.22 -12.04 -28.43
C ARG A 69 -14.14 -10.86 -28.05
N ILE A 70 -13.59 -9.81 -27.46
CA ILE A 70 -14.36 -8.59 -27.15
C ILE A 70 -14.84 -7.92 -28.43
N LEU A 71 -13.97 -7.76 -29.44
CA LEU A 71 -14.37 -7.17 -30.73
C LEU A 71 -15.44 -7.99 -31.44
N LYS A 72 -15.39 -9.32 -31.33
CA LYS A 72 -16.45 -10.21 -31.84
C LYS A 72 -17.76 -9.92 -31.09
N ALA A 73 -17.76 -9.89 -29.76
CA ALA A 73 -18.96 -9.59 -28.96
C ALA A 73 -19.60 -8.24 -29.36
N ILE A 74 -18.76 -7.24 -29.57
CA ILE A 74 -19.18 -5.91 -30.04
C ILE A 74 -19.88 -6.01 -31.41
N LYS A 75 -19.23 -6.69 -32.35
CA LYS A 75 -19.78 -6.87 -33.71
C LYS A 75 -21.11 -7.63 -33.71
N ASP A 76 -21.19 -8.69 -32.91
CA ASP A 76 -22.35 -9.59 -32.84
C ASP A 76 -23.43 -9.03 -31.88
N LYS A 77 -23.21 -7.88 -31.24
CA LYS A 77 -24.08 -7.22 -30.24
C LYS A 77 -24.44 -8.15 -29.08
N GLU A 78 -23.48 -8.93 -28.62
CA GLU A 78 -23.64 -9.78 -27.44
C GLU A 78 -23.77 -8.94 -26.18
N GLN A 79 -24.53 -9.42 -25.19
CA GLN A 79 -24.54 -8.77 -23.87
C GLN A 79 -23.26 -9.09 -23.12
N ILE A 80 -22.57 -8.05 -22.69
CA ILE A 80 -21.32 -8.11 -21.96
C ILE A 80 -21.56 -7.70 -20.51
N ILE A 81 -20.97 -8.43 -19.57
CA ILE A 81 -20.90 -8.04 -18.17
C ILE A 81 -19.45 -7.93 -17.72
N ILE A 82 -19.14 -6.88 -16.96
CA ILE A 82 -17.87 -6.73 -16.26
C ILE A 82 -18.07 -7.18 -14.82
N TYR A 83 -17.26 -8.14 -14.37
CA TYR A 83 -17.23 -8.60 -12.99
C TYR A 83 -15.98 -8.03 -12.33
N GLY A 84 -16.10 -7.14 -11.35
CA GLY A 84 -14.96 -6.49 -10.68
C GLY A 84 -14.88 -6.81 -9.20
N ASP A 85 -13.77 -6.40 -8.57
CA ASP A 85 -13.66 -6.41 -7.12
C ASP A 85 -14.21 -5.10 -6.50
N TYR A 86 -14.43 -5.11 -5.19
CA TYR A 86 -15.07 -4.03 -4.41
C TYR A 86 -14.09 -2.97 -3.88
N ASP A 87 -12.80 -3.15 -4.05
CA ASP A 87 -11.80 -2.17 -3.61
C ASP A 87 -11.50 -1.11 -4.69
N VAL A 88 -10.53 -0.23 -4.42
CA VAL A 88 -10.23 0.86 -5.35
C VAL A 88 -9.71 0.34 -6.69
N ASP A 89 -8.91 -0.72 -6.70
CA ASP A 89 -8.36 -1.26 -7.94
C ASP A 89 -9.46 -1.90 -8.79
N GLY A 90 -10.33 -2.72 -8.18
CA GLY A 90 -11.51 -3.27 -8.85
C GLY A 90 -12.47 -2.19 -9.35
N ILE A 91 -12.84 -1.21 -8.51
CA ILE A 91 -13.75 -0.11 -8.87
C ILE A 91 -13.18 0.73 -10.02
N THR A 92 -11.90 1.07 -9.98
CA THR A 92 -11.25 1.83 -11.07
C THR A 92 -11.12 1.01 -12.34
N SER A 93 -10.85 -0.30 -12.23
CA SER A 93 -10.82 -1.26 -13.34
C SER A 93 -12.16 -1.31 -14.06
N VAL A 94 -13.26 -1.49 -13.31
CA VAL A 94 -14.63 -1.46 -13.86
C VAL A 94 -14.92 -0.12 -14.51
N THR A 95 -14.58 0.98 -13.84
CA THR A 95 -14.81 2.34 -14.35
C THR A 95 -14.14 2.57 -15.71
N VAL A 96 -12.87 2.18 -15.83
CA VAL A 96 -12.09 2.37 -17.07
C VAL A 96 -12.63 1.51 -18.21
N LEU A 97 -12.85 0.21 -17.98
CA LEU A 97 -13.32 -0.69 -19.03
C LEU A 97 -14.74 -0.33 -19.48
N LYS A 98 -15.66 -0.10 -18.53
CA LYS A 98 -17.04 0.28 -18.81
C LYS A 98 -17.10 1.59 -19.60
N SER A 99 -16.40 2.62 -19.13
CA SER A 99 -16.38 3.93 -19.81
C SER A 99 -15.81 3.81 -21.23
N PHE A 100 -14.73 3.03 -21.41
CA PHE A 100 -14.13 2.80 -22.72
C PHE A 100 -15.11 2.12 -23.70
N LEU A 101 -15.86 1.12 -23.26
CA LEU A 101 -16.82 0.38 -24.08
C LEU A 101 -18.08 1.23 -24.36
N GLU A 102 -18.63 1.91 -23.35
CA GLU A 102 -19.84 2.73 -23.50
C GLU A 102 -19.64 3.93 -24.43
N GLU A 103 -18.47 4.58 -24.42
CA GLU A 103 -18.14 5.63 -25.40
C GLU A 103 -18.15 5.13 -26.86
N ARG A 104 -18.13 3.83 -27.05
CA ARG A 104 -18.22 3.16 -28.38
C ARG A 104 -19.61 2.59 -28.66
N GLY A 105 -20.59 3.02 -27.84
CA GLY A 105 -22.00 2.63 -28.02
C GLY A 105 -22.35 1.24 -27.55
N ILE A 106 -21.52 0.63 -26.70
CA ILE A 106 -21.73 -0.72 -26.18
C ILE A 106 -22.30 -0.60 -24.77
N GLN A 107 -23.50 -1.14 -24.57
CA GLN A 107 -24.05 -1.26 -23.22
C GLN A 107 -23.39 -2.43 -22.48
N VAL A 108 -22.91 -2.17 -21.27
CA VAL A 108 -22.20 -3.14 -20.45
C VAL A 108 -22.83 -3.19 -19.06
N ASN A 109 -23.23 -4.38 -18.66
CA ASN A 109 -23.67 -4.65 -17.29
C ASN A 109 -22.44 -4.72 -16.36
N VAL A 110 -22.67 -4.52 -15.06
CA VAL A 110 -21.62 -4.64 -14.05
C VAL A 110 -22.11 -5.50 -12.91
N TYR A 111 -21.21 -6.31 -12.36
CA TYR A 111 -21.41 -7.00 -11.09
C TYR A 111 -20.19 -6.75 -10.20
N ILE A 112 -20.42 -6.33 -8.96
CA ILE A 112 -19.40 -6.19 -7.94
C ILE A 112 -19.88 -6.92 -6.70
N PRO A 113 -19.19 -7.98 -6.23
CA PRO A 113 -19.64 -8.76 -5.09
C PRO A 113 -19.67 -7.93 -3.81
N ASN A 114 -20.63 -8.23 -2.95
CA ASN A 114 -20.69 -7.61 -1.65
C ASN A 114 -19.67 -8.26 -0.69
N ARG A 115 -18.69 -7.47 -0.25
CA ARG A 115 -17.62 -7.94 0.64
C ARG A 115 -18.10 -8.66 1.89
N LEU A 116 -19.21 -8.19 2.48
CA LEU A 116 -19.70 -8.69 3.78
C LEU A 116 -20.42 -10.03 3.63
N ASN A 117 -21.15 -10.23 2.53
CA ASN A 117 -22.04 -11.37 2.32
C ASN A 117 -21.45 -12.42 1.38
N GLU A 118 -20.68 -11.99 0.36
CA GLU A 118 -20.19 -12.85 -0.71
C GLU A 118 -18.68 -13.11 -0.61
N GLY A 119 -17.93 -12.19 0.00
CA GLY A 119 -16.48 -12.28 0.14
C GLY A 119 -15.73 -11.75 -1.10
N TYR A 120 -14.52 -12.26 -1.33
CA TYR A 120 -13.66 -11.89 -2.45
C TYR A 120 -13.77 -12.89 -3.60
N GLY A 121 -13.68 -12.37 -4.83
CA GLY A 121 -13.60 -13.17 -6.05
C GLY A 121 -14.95 -13.60 -6.61
N LEU A 122 -14.90 -14.52 -7.60
CA LEU A 122 -16.08 -15.05 -8.24
C LEU A 122 -16.84 -16.01 -7.30
N ASN A 123 -18.16 -16.05 -7.42
CA ASN A 123 -18.99 -16.99 -6.68
C ASN A 123 -20.12 -17.55 -7.54
N LYS A 124 -20.60 -18.76 -7.23
CA LYS A 124 -21.62 -19.47 -8.02
C LYS A 124 -22.97 -18.77 -8.03
N THR A 125 -23.36 -18.12 -6.95
CA THR A 125 -24.63 -17.37 -6.87
C THR A 125 -24.62 -16.20 -7.85
N ALA A 126 -23.52 -15.46 -7.92
CA ALA A 126 -23.33 -14.39 -8.90
C ALA A 126 -23.44 -14.92 -10.35
N MET A 127 -22.85 -16.10 -10.64
CA MET A 127 -22.95 -16.70 -11.98
C MET A 127 -24.41 -16.98 -12.38
N GLU A 128 -25.24 -17.43 -11.44
CA GLU A 128 -26.67 -17.66 -11.69
C GLU A 128 -27.42 -16.36 -11.97
N GLU A 129 -27.10 -15.29 -11.25
CA GLU A 129 -27.72 -13.97 -11.47
C GLU A 129 -27.31 -13.37 -12.82
N ILE A 130 -26.02 -13.46 -13.16
CA ILE A 130 -25.46 -13.02 -14.44
C ILE A 130 -26.11 -13.77 -15.61
N ALA A 131 -26.32 -15.07 -15.45
CA ALA A 131 -26.98 -15.89 -16.46
C ALA A 131 -28.43 -15.46 -16.70
N LYS A 132 -29.21 -15.20 -15.65
CA LYS A 132 -30.61 -14.72 -15.73
C LYS A 132 -30.74 -13.41 -16.49
N GLN A 133 -29.71 -12.56 -16.47
CA GLN A 133 -29.66 -11.29 -17.20
C GLN A 133 -29.37 -11.48 -18.71
N GLY A 134 -29.09 -12.70 -19.17
CA GLY A 134 -28.85 -13.02 -20.60
C GLY A 134 -27.44 -12.65 -21.08
N ASN A 135 -26.48 -12.38 -20.17
CA ASN A 135 -25.11 -12.11 -20.55
C ASN A 135 -24.45 -13.32 -21.22
N LYS A 136 -23.68 -13.07 -22.30
CA LYS A 136 -22.97 -14.08 -23.08
C LYS A 136 -21.46 -14.04 -22.87
N LEU A 137 -20.93 -12.88 -22.56
CA LEU A 137 -19.51 -12.67 -22.28
C LEU A 137 -19.36 -11.98 -20.93
N MET A 138 -18.61 -12.61 -20.03
CA MET A 138 -18.16 -12.04 -18.78
C MET A 138 -16.68 -11.67 -18.90
N ILE A 139 -16.34 -10.44 -18.52
CA ILE A 139 -14.96 -9.97 -18.41
C ILE A 139 -14.69 -9.70 -16.95
N THR A 140 -13.81 -10.47 -16.32
CA THR A 140 -13.40 -10.19 -14.95
C THR A 140 -12.29 -9.15 -14.95
N VAL A 141 -12.29 -8.28 -13.95
CA VAL A 141 -11.25 -7.28 -13.76
C VAL A 141 -10.82 -7.30 -12.31
N ASP A 142 -9.50 -7.38 -12.07
CA ASP A 142 -8.89 -7.42 -10.75
C ASP A 142 -9.32 -8.64 -9.89
N CYS A 143 -9.74 -9.71 -10.55
CA CYS A 143 -10.10 -10.98 -9.90
C CYS A 143 -10.24 -12.09 -10.95
N GLY A 144 -10.26 -13.34 -10.46
CA GLY A 144 -10.66 -14.49 -11.25
C GLY A 144 -9.54 -15.45 -11.63
N ILE A 145 -8.26 -15.11 -11.43
CA ILE A 145 -7.11 -15.98 -11.81
C ILE A 145 -7.13 -17.34 -11.10
N THR A 146 -7.76 -17.43 -9.94
CA THR A 146 -7.89 -18.66 -9.15
C THR A 146 -9.28 -19.32 -9.26
N ALA A 147 -10.22 -18.73 -10.00
CA ALA A 147 -11.63 -19.12 -10.04
C ALA A 147 -11.90 -20.26 -11.05
N VAL A 148 -11.25 -21.41 -10.86
CA VAL A 148 -11.35 -22.57 -11.79
C VAL A 148 -12.79 -23.10 -11.84
N ASP A 149 -13.38 -23.38 -10.68
CA ASP A 149 -14.70 -23.97 -10.55
C ASP A 149 -15.81 -23.01 -10.98
N GLU A 150 -15.69 -21.73 -10.66
CA GLU A 150 -16.67 -20.71 -10.98
C GLU A 150 -16.73 -20.45 -12.49
N VAL A 151 -15.59 -20.46 -13.18
CA VAL A 151 -15.51 -20.32 -14.64
C VAL A 151 -16.14 -21.54 -15.34
N GLU A 152 -15.85 -22.75 -14.85
CA GLU A 152 -16.52 -23.95 -15.39
C GLU A 152 -18.03 -23.92 -15.11
N TYR A 153 -18.45 -23.43 -13.95
CA TYR A 153 -19.86 -23.27 -13.62
C TYR A 153 -20.56 -22.25 -14.54
N ALA A 154 -19.93 -21.10 -14.80
CA ALA A 154 -20.43 -20.08 -15.74
C ALA A 154 -20.66 -20.64 -17.14
N LYS A 155 -19.79 -21.54 -17.63
CA LYS A 155 -19.96 -22.22 -18.93
C LYS A 155 -21.23 -23.07 -19.02
N THR A 156 -21.70 -23.63 -17.90
CA THR A 156 -22.95 -24.43 -17.90
C THR A 156 -24.18 -23.59 -18.28
N PHE A 157 -24.10 -22.28 -18.11
CA PHE A 157 -25.10 -21.30 -18.53
C PHE A 157 -24.82 -20.69 -19.92
N GLY A 158 -23.77 -21.14 -20.61
CA GLY A 158 -23.35 -20.61 -21.90
C GLY A 158 -22.68 -19.22 -21.81
N ILE A 159 -22.11 -18.88 -20.66
CA ILE A 159 -21.34 -17.67 -20.46
C ILE A 159 -19.88 -17.98 -20.77
N GLU A 160 -19.30 -17.28 -21.72
CA GLU A 160 -17.86 -17.27 -21.99
C GLU A 160 -17.16 -16.26 -21.11
N THR A 161 -15.97 -16.60 -20.59
CA THR A 161 -15.25 -15.76 -19.66
C THR A 161 -13.90 -15.31 -20.23
N ILE A 162 -13.58 -14.03 -20.05
CA ILE A 162 -12.25 -13.46 -20.19
C ILE A 162 -11.82 -13.02 -18.80
N ILE A 163 -10.65 -13.46 -18.35
CA ILE A 163 -10.07 -13.04 -17.06
C ILE A 163 -9.00 -11.99 -17.34
N THR A 164 -9.09 -10.85 -16.62
CA THR A 164 -7.99 -9.88 -16.48
C THR A 164 -7.68 -9.71 -15.01
N ASP A 165 -6.50 -10.12 -14.61
CA ASP A 165 -6.10 -10.18 -13.21
C ASP A 165 -4.60 -9.87 -13.06
N HIS A 166 -4.14 -9.66 -11.84
CA HIS A 166 -2.75 -9.42 -11.50
C HIS A 166 -2.29 -10.19 -10.25
N HIS A 167 -3.18 -11.00 -9.68
CA HIS A 167 -2.88 -11.84 -8.51
C HIS A 167 -2.02 -13.05 -8.89
N GLU A 168 -1.44 -13.72 -7.88
CA GLU A 168 -0.64 -14.92 -8.14
C GLU A 168 -1.53 -16.06 -8.67
N PRO A 169 -1.18 -16.65 -9.83
CA PRO A 169 -1.93 -17.77 -10.38
C PRO A 169 -1.80 -19.02 -9.51
N ALA A 170 -2.89 -19.82 -9.42
CA ALA A 170 -2.83 -21.18 -8.91
C ALA A 170 -2.06 -22.12 -9.87
N GLU A 171 -1.87 -23.38 -9.47
CA GLU A 171 -1.23 -24.39 -10.33
C GLU A 171 -2.02 -24.62 -11.62
N GLU A 172 -3.35 -24.68 -11.53
CA GLU A 172 -4.26 -24.79 -12.65
C GLU A 172 -4.92 -23.44 -12.93
N LEU A 173 -4.85 -23.00 -14.18
CA LEU A 173 -5.54 -21.78 -14.63
C LEU A 173 -7.00 -22.10 -14.97
N PRO A 174 -7.93 -21.15 -14.73
CA PRO A 174 -9.31 -21.27 -15.19
C PRO A 174 -9.37 -21.49 -16.70
N LYS A 175 -10.27 -22.37 -17.15
CA LYS A 175 -10.48 -22.66 -18.58
C LYS A 175 -11.34 -21.58 -19.26
N ALA A 176 -10.98 -20.33 -19.08
CA ALA A 176 -11.56 -19.19 -19.76
C ALA A 176 -11.10 -19.12 -21.23
N ILE A 177 -11.78 -18.30 -22.04
CA ILE A 177 -11.36 -18.03 -23.44
C ILE A 177 -9.99 -17.38 -23.50
N ALA A 178 -9.76 -16.45 -22.57
CA ALA A 178 -8.50 -15.77 -22.39
C ALA A 178 -8.26 -15.53 -20.90
N VAL A 179 -7.00 -15.66 -20.46
CA VAL A 179 -6.53 -15.36 -19.11
C VAL A 179 -5.37 -14.39 -19.23
N VAL A 180 -5.65 -13.10 -19.05
CA VAL A 180 -4.67 -12.02 -19.19
C VAL A 180 -4.12 -11.68 -17.81
N ASP A 181 -2.90 -12.14 -17.55
CA ASP A 181 -2.19 -11.88 -16.31
C ASP A 181 -0.67 -11.93 -16.54
N ALA A 182 0.04 -10.89 -16.09
CA ALA A 182 1.47 -10.79 -16.26
C ALA A 182 2.27 -11.67 -15.29
N LYS A 183 1.66 -12.28 -14.28
CA LYS A 183 2.30 -13.19 -13.33
C LYS A 183 2.27 -14.65 -13.75
N ARG A 184 1.57 -14.99 -14.82
CA ARG A 184 1.54 -16.36 -15.38
C ARG A 184 2.95 -16.86 -15.66
N LYS A 185 3.15 -18.18 -15.51
CA LYS A 185 4.45 -18.84 -15.74
C LYS A 185 4.94 -18.73 -17.18
N ASP A 186 4.03 -18.68 -18.15
CA ASP A 186 4.30 -18.56 -19.60
C ASP A 186 4.38 -17.11 -20.08
N ASN A 187 4.35 -16.13 -19.16
CA ASN A 187 4.39 -14.71 -19.46
C ASN A 187 5.76 -14.29 -20.05
N LYS A 188 5.69 -13.45 -21.09
CA LYS A 188 6.85 -12.78 -21.71
C LYS A 188 6.78 -11.26 -21.59
N TYR A 189 5.73 -10.73 -21.00
CA TYR A 189 5.56 -9.30 -20.76
C TYR A 189 6.55 -8.81 -19.72
N GLU A 190 7.19 -7.69 -19.96
CA GLU A 190 8.31 -7.22 -19.14
C GLU A 190 7.84 -6.77 -17.74
N CYS A 191 6.73 -6.03 -17.64
CA CYS A 191 6.21 -5.54 -16.37
C CYS A 191 5.27 -6.56 -15.71
N ARG A 192 5.77 -7.33 -14.76
CA ARG A 192 5.00 -8.39 -14.09
C ARG A 192 4.08 -7.90 -12.96
N ASN A 193 4.32 -6.71 -12.44
CA ASN A 193 3.68 -6.21 -11.23
C ASN A 193 2.67 -5.10 -11.50
N LEU A 194 1.94 -5.17 -12.62
CA LEU A 194 0.84 -4.23 -12.85
C LEU A 194 -0.25 -4.43 -11.79
N ALA A 195 -0.96 -3.35 -11.42
CA ALA A 195 -2.22 -3.45 -10.71
C ALA A 195 -3.33 -3.97 -11.64
N GLY A 196 -4.47 -4.43 -11.10
CA GLY A 196 -5.60 -4.89 -11.91
C GLY A 196 -6.06 -3.84 -12.92
N VAL A 197 -6.18 -2.58 -12.51
CA VAL A 197 -6.50 -1.46 -13.43
C VAL A 197 -5.40 -1.23 -14.47
N GLY A 198 -4.15 -1.54 -14.14
CA GLY A 198 -3.04 -1.53 -15.09
C GLY A 198 -3.22 -2.57 -16.19
N VAL A 199 -3.65 -3.79 -15.85
CA VAL A 199 -3.98 -4.83 -16.82
C VAL A 199 -5.16 -4.40 -17.70
N VAL A 200 -6.20 -3.82 -17.10
CA VAL A 200 -7.34 -3.25 -17.86
C VAL A 200 -6.89 -2.13 -18.79
N PHE A 201 -5.98 -1.26 -18.34
CA PHE A 201 -5.39 -0.21 -19.18
C PHE A 201 -4.67 -0.81 -20.40
N LYS A 202 -3.95 -1.92 -20.23
CA LYS A 202 -3.33 -2.65 -21.35
C LYS A 202 -4.38 -3.28 -22.28
N LEU A 203 -5.49 -3.78 -21.74
CA LEU A 203 -6.59 -4.31 -22.55
C LEU A 203 -7.22 -3.21 -23.42
N ILE A 204 -7.53 -2.03 -22.87
CA ILE A 204 -8.08 -0.93 -23.67
C ILE A 204 -7.06 -0.35 -24.66
N GLN A 205 -5.77 -0.43 -24.36
CA GLN A 205 -4.68 -0.12 -25.30
C GLN A 205 -4.70 -1.11 -26.47
N ALA A 206 -4.78 -2.42 -26.21
CA ALA A 206 -4.87 -3.46 -27.24
C ALA A 206 -6.11 -3.30 -28.13
N LEU A 207 -7.27 -3.04 -27.52
CA LEU A 207 -8.51 -2.75 -28.25
C LEU A 207 -8.38 -1.50 -29.13
N SER A 208 -7.76 -0.45 -28.61
CA SER A 208 -7.53 0.81 -29.35
C SER A 208 -6.63 0.57 -30.58
N ILE A 209 -5.57 -0.22 -30.44
CA ILE A 209 -4.68 -0.58 -31.55
C ILE A 209 -5.44 -1.36 -32.63
N LYS A 210 -6.22 -2.38 -32.24
CA LYS A 210 -7.00 -3.19 -33.18
C LYS A 210 -8.10 -2.38 -33.90
N LEU A 211 -8.66 -1.38 -33.23
CA LEU A 211 -9.64 -0.46 -33.80
C LEU A 211 -9.02 0.70 -34.58
N GLY A 212 -7.69 0.83 -34.60
CA GLY A 212 -6.99 1.94 -35.27
C GLY A 212 -7.27 3.32 -34.64
N LEU A 213 -7.52 3.38 -33.33
CA LEU A 213 -7.86 4.61 -32.62
C LEU A 213 -6.60 5.44 -32.29
N ASP A 214 -6.79 6.76 -32.16
CA ASP A 214 -5.72 7.63 -31.62
C ASP A 214 -5.37 7.19 -30.18
N PRO A 215 -4.10 7.12 -29.85
CA PRO A 215 -3.66 6.80 -28.48
C PRO A 215 -4.29 7.65 -27.37
N LYS A 216 -4.77 8.86 -27.67
CA LYS A 216 -5.51 9.68 -26.71
C LYS A 216 -6.76 8.98 -26.16
N GLU A 217 -7.34 8.06 -26.94
CA GLU A 217 -8.56 7.34 -26.57
C GLU A 217 -8.40 6.40 -25.39
N TYR A 218 -7.21 5.88 -25.13
CA TYR A 218 -6.92 5.10 -23.91
C TYR A 218 -6.10 5.92 -22.89
N LEU A 219 -5.23 6.81 -23.32
CA LEU A 219 -4.40 7.63 -22.41
C LEU A 219 -5.21 8.58 -21.53
N LYS A 220 -6.39 9.00 -21.96
CA LYS A 220 -7.26 9.88 -21.16
C LYS A 220 -7.73 9.28 -19.85
N TYR A 221 -7.70 7.96 -19.70
CA TYR A 221 -8.07 7.25 -18.47
C TYR A 221 -6.92 7.13 -17.47
N LEU A 222 -5.71 7.61 -17.77
CA LEU A 222 -4.57 7.49 -16.86
C LEU A 222 -4.79 8.18 -15.51
N ASP A 223 -5.70 9.16 -15.41
CA ASP A 223 -6.10 9.73 -14.12
C ASP A 223 -6.75 8.69 -13.21
N ILE A 224 -7.72 7.92 -13.71
CA ILE A 224 -8.39 6.84 -12.97
C ILE A 224 -7.43 5.65 -12.75
N VAL A 225 -6.69 5.24 -13.80
CA VAL A 225 -5.69 4.15 -13.72
C VAL A 225 -4.63 4.44 -12.67
N CYS A 226 -4.17 5.69 -12.57
CA CYS A 226 -3.23 6.13 -11.55
C CYS A 226 -3.79 5.95 -10.14
N VAL A 227 -5.07 6.24 -9.93
CA VAL A 227 -5.71 6.09 -8.61
C VAL A 227 -5.74 4.63 -8.18
N GLY A 228 -6.16 3.69 -9.03
CA GLY A 228 -6.13 2.26 -8.72
C GLY A 228 -4.72 1.75 -8.48
N THR A 229 -3.78 2.05 -9.40
CA THR A 229 -2.38 1.62 -9.29
C THR A 229 -1.72 2.06 -7.97
N ILE A 230 -1.95 3.29 -7.51
CA ILE A 230 -1.42 3.76 -6.21
C ILE A 230 -2.10 3.05 -5.05
N SER A 231 -3.40 2.80 -5.16
CA SER A 231 -4.23 2.28 -4.07
C SER A 231 -4.00 0.81 -3.79
N ASP A 232 -3.64 0.04 -4.81
CA ASP A 232 -3.31 -1.38 -4.71
C ASP A 232 -1.91 -1.65 -4.13
N ILE A 233 -1.12 -0.59 -3.93
CA ILE A 233 0.22 -0.67 -3.30
C ILE A 233 1.20 -1.54 -4.11
N VAL A 234 1.02 -1.66 -5.42
CA VAL A 234 2.00 -2.31 -6.29
C VAL A 234 3.31 -1.52 -6.38
N PRO A 235 4.44 -2.17 -6.69
CA PRO A 235 5.73 -1.49 -6.87
C PRO A 235 5.63 -0.34 -7.88
N LEU A 236 5.97 0.89 -7.46
CA LEU A 236 6.01 2.08 -8.33
C LEU A 236 7.30 2.14 -9.14
N THR A 237 7.60 1.06 -9.80
CA THR A 237 8.72 0.86 -10.73
C THR A 237 8.19 0.57 -12.12
N ASP A 238 9.08 0.58 -13.11
CA ASP A 238 8.78 0.19 -14.48
C ASP A 238 7.50 0.85 -15.03
N GLU A 239 6.57 0.10 -15.60
CA GLU A 239 5.36 0.64 -16.24
C GLU A 239 4.37 1.25 -15.24
N ASN A 240 4.29 0.72 -14.00
CA ASN A 240 3.50 1.34 -12.94
C ASN A 240 3.97 2.77 -12.64
N ARG A 241 5.29 3.00 -12.66
CA ARG A 241 5.83 4.34 -12.49
C ARG A 241 5.46 5.26 -13.66
N VAL A 242 5.48 4.75 -14.89
CA VAL A 242 5.03 5.50 -16.07
C VAL A 242 3.56 5.91 -15.92
N ILE A 243 2.69 4.94 -15.57
CA ILE A 243 1.27 5.15 -15.30
C ILE A 243 1.09 6.25 -14.25
N VAL A 244 1.73 6.10 -13.09
CA VAL A 244 1.51 7.01 -11.96
C VAL A 244 2.09 8.40 -12.22
N LYS A 245 3.30 8.51 -12.79
CA LYS A 245 3.93 9.82 -13.06
C LYS A 245 3.21 10.61 -14.14
N LEU A 246 2.70 9.94 -15.17
CA LEU A 246 1.88 10.60 -16.21
C LEU A 246 0.43 10.83 -15.71
N GLY A 247 -0.12 9.85 -14.99
CA GLY A 247 -1.47 9.89 -14.46
C GLY A 247 -1.68 11.01 -13.44
N LEU A 248 -0.75 11.24 -12.51
CA LEU A 248 -0.84 12.33 -11.51
C LEU A 248 -0.97 13.71 -12.19
N LYS A 249 -0.31 13.92 -13.33
CA LYS A 249 -0.47 15.17 -14.11
C LYS A 249 -1.87 15.31 -14.69
N LEU A 250 -2.53 14.19 -15.02
CA LEU A 250 -3.92 14.21 -15.48
C LEU A 250 -4.90 14.35 -14.32
N VAL A 251 -4.61 13.75 -13.16
CA VAL A 251 -5.42 13.89 -11.94
C VAL A 251 -5.57 15.36 -11.54
N GLU A 252 -4.50 16.16 -11.64
CA GLU A 252 -4.54 17.61 -11.34
C GLU A 252 -5.57 18.38 -12.20
N GLN A 253 -5.89 17.90 -13.38
CA GLN A 253 -6.82 18.51 -14.33
C GLN A 253 -7.87 17.51 -14.83
N THR A 254 -8.22 16.55 -13.97
CA THR A 254 -9.15 15.49 -14.32
C THR A 254 -10.49 16.03 -14.80
N LYS A 255 -11.04 15.38 -15.82
CA LYS A 255 -12.39 15.64 -16.34
C LYS A 255 -13.43 14.71 -15.71
N ASN A 256 -12.99 13.72 -14.96
CA ASN A 256 -13.90 12.86 -14.21
C ASN A 256 -14.47 13.64 -13.03
N LEU A 257 -15.79 13.90 -13.05
CA LEU A 257 -16.46 14.73 -12.05
C LEU A 257 -16.34 14.13 -10.64
N GLY A 258 -16.49 12.80 -10.52
CA GLY A 258 -16.39 12.10 -9.24
C GLY A 258 -15.00 12.16 -8.64
N LEU A 259 -13.95 11.92 -9.44
CA LEU A 259 -12.57 12.04 -8.99
C LEU A 259 -12.24 13.48 -8.57
N LYS A 260 -12.71 14.47 -9.34
CA LYS A 260 -12.51 15.89 -9.02
C LYS A 260 -13.15 16.27 -7.68
N GLU A 261 -14.39 15.87 -7.46
CA GLU A 261 -15.14 16.22 -6.25
C GLU A 261 -14.56 15.56 -5.01
N ILE A 262 -14.19 14.26 -5.10
CA ILE A 262 -13.58 13.55 -3.96
C ILE A 262 -12.19 14.14 -3.61
N LEU A 263 -11.40 14.55 -4.59
CA LEU A 263 -10.13 15.25 -4.36
C LEU A 263 -10.33 16.58 -3.63
N GLN A 264 -11.31 17.37 -4.04
CA GLN A 264 -11.66 18.61 -3.36
C GLN A 264 -12.11 18.39 -1.93
N SER A 265 -12.91 17.34 -1.68
CA SER A 265 -13.36 16.98 -0.34
C SER A 265 -12.23 16.53 0.60
N CYS A 266 -11.10 16.09 0.06
CA CYS A 266 -9.94 15.71 0.84
C CYS A 266 -9.18 16.89 1.46
N GLY A 267 -9.31 18.11 0.91
CA GLY A 267 -8.69 19.33 1.44
C GLY A 267 -7.16 19.43 1.27
N TYR A 268 -6.56 18.61 0.42
CA TYR A 268 -5.11 18.69 0.15
C TYR A 268 -4.79 19.85 -0.80
N SER A 269 -3.73 20.61 -0.49
CA SER A 269 -3.24 21.70 -1.33
C SER A 269 -2.42 21.25 -2.54
N LYS A 270 -1.85 20.04 -2.49
CA LYS A 270 -1.04 19.43 -3.55
C LYS A 270 -1.55 18.02 -3.82
N ILE A 271 -1.68 17.67 -5.09
CA ILE A 271 -2.03 16.32 -5.52
C ILE A 271 -0.75 15.54 -5.81
N ASN A 272 -0.57 14.43 -5.10
CA ASN A 272 0.54 13.50 -5.27
C ASN A 272 0.11 12.08 -4.86
N SER A 273 1.02 11.11 -4.86
CA SER A 273 0.69 9.74 -4.44
C SER A 273 0.15 9.67 -3.00
N THR A 274 0.65 10.50 -2.08
CA THR A 274 0.16 10.58 -0.69
C THR A 274 -1.30 11.03 -0.64
N THR A 275 -1.69 12.03 -1.46
CA THR A 275 -3.08 12.48 -1.56
C THR A 275 -4.01 11.35 -2.00
N ILE A 276 -3.57 10.55 -2.95
CA ILE A 276 -4.34 9.38 -3.42
C ILE A 276 -4.41 8.31 -2.32
N SER A 277 -3.26 7.88 -1.77
CA SER A 277 -3.18 6.78 -0.80
C SER A 277 -3.92 7.07 0.51
N PHE A 278 -3.88 8.32 1.01
CA PHE A 278 -4.43 8.69 2.31
C PHE A 278 -5.68 9.56 2.25
N GLY A 279 -5.97 10.14 1.10
CA GLY A 279 -7.18 10.94 0.86
C GLY A 279 -8.25 10.16 0.08
N VAL A 280 -7.98 9.85 -1.17
CA VAL A 280 -8.97 9.26 -2.09
C VAL A 280 -9.22 7.78 -1.79
N ALA A 281 -8.17 6.96 -1.73
CA ALA A 281 -8.28 5.52 -1.59
C ALA A 281 -9.05 5.07 -0.31
N PRO A 282 -8.82 5.65 0.89
CA PRO A 282 -9.57 5.25 2.07
C PRO A 282 -11.07 5.52 1.98
N ARG A 283 -11.48 6.55 1.23
CA ARG A 283 -12.89 6.90 1.01
C ARG A 283 -13.60 5.89 0.12
N ILE A 284 -13.00 5.57 -1.03
CA ILE A 284 -13.52 4.55 -1.94
C ILE A 284 -13.53 3.18 -1.27
N ASN A 285 -12.44 2.78 -0.61
CA ASN A 285 -12.36 1.52 0.13
C ASN A 285 -13.38 1.41 1.28
N ALA A 286 -13.78 2.55 1.88
CA ALA A 286 -14.80 2.55 2.92
C ALA A 286 -16.14 2.06 2.38
N CYS A 287 -16.49 2.37 1.12
CA CYS A 287 -17.71 1.89 0.50
C CYS A 287 -17.78 0.36 0.47
N GLY A 288 -16.75 -0.31 -0.03
CA GLY A 288 -16.69 -1.78 -0.05
C GLY A 288 -16.69 -2.39 1.37
N ARG A 289 -16.01 -1.76 2.33
CA ARG A 289 -15.99 -2.23 3.73
C ARG A 289 -17.33 -2.11 4.43
N MET A 290 -18.13 -1.11 4.06
CA MET A 290 -19.45 -0.83 4.64
C MET A 290 -20.61 -1.43 3.81
N GLY A 291 -20.31 -2.18 2.73
CA GLY A 291 -21.32 -2.83 1.89
C GLY A 291 -21.98 -1.93 0.85
N HIS A 292 -21.33 -0.82 0.48
CA HIS A 292 -21.84 0.22 -0.44
C HIS A 292 -20.93 0.44 -1.64
N GLN A 293 -20.33 -0.63 -2.18
CA GLN A 293 -19.37 -0.56 -3.29
C GLN A 293 -19.93 0.10 -4.57
N GLU A 294 -21.25 -0.01 -4.79
CA GLU A 294 -21.92 0.58 -5.95
C GLU A 294 -21.87 2.11 -5.94
N GLU A 295 -21.94 2.75 -4.77
CA GLU A 295 -21.84 4.21 -4.69
C GLU A 295 -20.46 4.72 -5.12
N ALA A 296 -19.40 3.97 -4.83
CA ALA A 296 -18.05 4.32 -5.29
C ALA A 296 -17.93 4.20 -6.82
N LEU A 297 -18.50 3.16 -7.42
CA LEU A 297 -18.54 3.01 -8.88
C LEU A 297 -19.39 4.13 -9.51
N ASN A 298 -20.59 4.37 -8.99
CA ASN A 298 -21.49 5.40 -9.51
C ASN A 298 -20.87 6.79 -9.41
N LEU A 299 -20.11 7.09 -8.34
CA LEU A 299 -19.37 8.35 -8.23
C LEU A 299 -18.43 8.57 -9.42
N LEU A 300 -17.65 7.54 -9.78
CA LEU A 300 -16.66 7.66 -10.87
C LEU A 300 -17.27 7.60 -12.27
N LEU A 301 -18.48 7.05 -12.42
CA LEU A 301 -19.19 6.95 -13.70
C LEU A 301 -20.14 8.11 -13.96
N SER A 302 -20.63 8.79 -12.93
CA SER A 302 -21.64 9.86 -13.08
C SER A 302 -21.13 11.05 -13.89
N LYS A 303 -22.03 11.58 -14.70
CA LYS A 303 -21.84 12.79 -15.51
C LYS A 303 -22.62 14.00 -14.94
N GLU A 304 -23.37 13.80 -13.85
CA GLU A 304 -24.28 14.78 -13.29
C GLU A 304 -23.67 15.37 -12.00
N GLU A 305 -23.41 16.68 -11.99
CA GLU A 305 -22.74 17.36 -10.85
C GLU A 305 -23.48 17.19 -9.52
N ASN A 306 -24.82 17.20 -9.53
CA ASN A 306 -25.60 17.07 -8.29
C ASN A 306 -25.47 15.66 -7.72
N GLU A 307 -25.57 14.62 -8.56
CA GLU A 307 -25.41 13.23 -8.16
C GLU A 307 -23.98 13.00 -7.59
N VAL A 308 -22.97 13.54 -8.24
CA VAL A 308 -21.57 13.46 -7.79
C VAL A 308 -21.39 14.06 -6.40
N LYS A 309 -22.01 15.23 -6.12
CA LYS A 309 -21.95 15.85 -4.79
C LYS A 309 -22.63 15.02 -3.70
N GLU A 310 -23.82 14.48 -4.00
CA GLU A 310 -24.54 13.61 -3.07
C GLU A 310 -23.76 12.32 -2.78
N LEU A 311 -23.20 11.67 -3.81
CA LEU A 311 -22.38 10.46 -3.65
C LEU A 311 -21.09 10.75 -2.87
N THR A 312 -20.43 11.88 -3.15
CA THR A 312 -19.22 12.27 -2.41
C THR A 312 -19.53 12.48 -0.92
N GLN A 313 -20.66 13.10 -0.61
CA GLN A 313 -21.09 13.28 0.79
C GLN A 313 -21.28 11.93 1.48
N LYS A 314 -22.04 11.00 0.87
CA LYS A 314 -22.26 9.64 1.41
C LYS A 314 -20.94 8.90 1.64
N ILE A 315 -20.04 8.94 0.66
CA ILE A 315 -18.73 8.28 0.73
C ILE A 315 -17.87 8.86 1.87
N ASN A 316 -17.92 10.17 2.08
CA ASN A 316 -17.25 10.79 3.22
C ASN A 316 -17.86 10.33 4.57
N GLU A 317 -19.18 10.16 4.64
CA GLU A 317 -19.88 9.64 5.82
C GLU A 317 -19.49 8.18 6.09
N TYR A 318 -19.44 7.30 5.07
CA TYR A 318 -18.98 5.92 5.21
C TYR A 318 -17.53 5.86 5.71
N ASN A 319 -16.65 6.70 5.17
CA ASN A 319 -15.28 6.75 5.63
C ASN A 319 -15.16 7.25 7.08
N LYS A 320 -15.97 8.23 7.49
CA LYS A 320 -16.03 8.69 8.87
C LYS A 320 -16.52 7.59 9.81
N THR A 321 -17.62 6.91 9.46
CA THR A 321 -18.16 5.78 10.23
C THR A 321 -17.13 4.66 10.36
N ARG A 322 -16.47 4.30 9.26
CA ARG A 322 -15.39 3.32 9.28
C ARG A 322 -14.26 3.73 10.24
N GLN A 323 -13.86 5.01 10.26
CA GLN A 323 -12.82 5.52 11.17
C GLN A 323 -13.27 5.48 12.65
N GLU A 324 -14.53 5.74 12.93
CA GLU A 324 -15.10 5.64 14.28
C GLU A 324 -15.11 4.18 14.76
N ILE A 325 -15.59 3.26 13.92
CA ILE A 325 -15.58 1.81 14.20
C ILE A 325 -14.12 1.33 14.42
N GLU A 326 -13.20 1.72 13.56
CA GLU A 326 -11.78 1.37 13.64
C GLU A 326 -11.18 1.85 14.96
N LYS A 327 -11.46 3.09 15.38
CA LYS A 327 -10.99 3.66 16.63
C LYS A 327 -11.53 2.89 17.84
N ASN A 328 -12.81 2.53 17.83
CA ASN A 328 -13.43 1.79 18.92
C ASN A 328 -12.81 0.39 19.05
N ILE A 329 -12.74 -0.36 17.95
CA ILE A 329 -12.11 -1.70 17.94
C ILE A 329 -10.65 -1.62 18.40
N TYR A 330 -9.90 -0.59 17.94
CA TYR A 330 -8.51 -0.40 18.34
C TYR A 330 -8.36 -0.17 19.84
N ASN A 331 -9.19 0.68 20.43
CA ASN A 331 -9.15 0.96 21.86
C ASN A 331 -9.50 -0.29 22.69
N GLU A 332 -10.57 -1.01 22.32
CA GLU A 332 -10.95 -2.25 22.98
C GLU A 332 -9.87 -3.34 22.86
N ALA A 333 -9.26 -3.46 21.69
CA ALA A 333 -8.15 -4.40 21.47
C ALA A 333 -6.93 -4.07 22.33
N VAL A 334 -6.54 -2.79 22.42
CA VAL A 334 -5.41 -2.35 23.27
C VAL A 334 -5.72 -2.59 24.75
N GLU A 335 -6.92 -2.27 25.22
CA GLU A 335 -7.33 -2.54 26.60
C GLU A 335 -7.27 -4.04 26.93
N GLN A 336 -7.72 -4.92 26.01
CA GLN A 336 -7.62 -6.36 26.19
C GLN A 336 -6.17 -6.82 26.21
N ILE A 337 -5.31 -6.32 25.31
CA ILE A 337 -3.88 -6.66 25.27
C ILE A 337 -3.19 -6.29 26.57
N GLU A 338 -3.43 -5.11 27.11
CA GLU A 338 -2.84 -4.63 28.35
C GLU A 338 -3.34 -5.43 29.56
N LYS A 339 -4.64 -5.71 29.63
CA LYS A 339 -5.29 -6.45 30.74
C LYS A 339 -4.84 -7.90 30.80
N GLU A 340 -4.63 -8.55 29.65
CA GLU A 340 -4.22 -9.95 29.53
C GLU A 340 -2.70 -10.11 29.40
N GLU A 341 -1.94 -8.99 29.48
CA GLU A 341 -0.47 -8.96 29.35
C GLU A 341 0.04 -9.61 28.04
N LEU A 342 -0.75 -9.50 26.94
CA LEU A 342 -0.42 -10.11 25.66
C LEU A 342 0.79 -9.43 24.98
N ASP A 343 1.12 -8.22 25.38
CA ASP A 343 2.34 -7.53 24.96
C ASP A 343 3.63 -8.22 25.44
N THR A 344 3.54 -9.13 26.42
CA THR A 344 4.65 -9.98 26.87
C THR A 344 4.76 -11.30 26.10
N LYS A 345 3.72 -11.71 25.34
CA LYS A 345 3.70 -12.92 24.51
C LYS A 345 4.39 -12.71 23.16
N ASN A 346 4.58 -13.77 22.38
CA ASN A 346 5.11 -13.70 21.01
C ASN A 346 4.05 -13.36 19.97
N THR A 347 2.79 -13.63 20.28
CA THR A 347 1.63 -13.38 19.42
C THR A 347 0.58 -12.57 20.13
N ILE A 348 -0.28 -11.91 19.35
CA ILE A 348 -1.45 -11.19 19.85
C ILE A 348 -2.69 -11.76 19.19
N VAL A 349 -3.55 -12.41 19.98
CA VAL A 349 -4.87 -12.85 19.52
C VAL A 349 -5.92 -12.28 20.46
N VAL A 350 -6.76 -11.41 19.93
CA VAL A 350 -7.85 -10.75 20.67
C VAL A 350 -9.18 -10.92 19.93
N SER A 351 -10.26 -10.96 20.69
CA SER A 351 -11.59 -11.12 20.12
C SER A 351 -12.58 -10.11 20.70
N GLY A 352 -13.56 -9.72 19.90
CA GLY A 352 -14.63 -8.83 20.35
C GLY A 352 -15.96 -9.15 19.72
N LYS A 353 -17.00 -9.08 20.57
CA LYS A 353 -18.39 -9.24 20.13
C LYS A 353 -18.87 -7.96 19.45
N GLY A 354 -19.43 -8.09 18.24
CA GLY A 354 -19.93 -6.95 17.48
C GLY A 354 -18.84 -6.12 16.78
N TRP A 355 -17.61 -6.58 16.77
CA TRP A 355 -16.58 -5.98 15.92
C TRP A 355 -16.94 -6.13 14.44
N HIS A 356 -16.62 -5.13 13.64
CA HIS A 356 -17.01 -5.11 12.24
C HIS A 356 -15.99 -5.86 11.39
N HIS A 357 -16.40 -6.99 10.79
CA HIS A 357 -15.53 -7.86 9.99
C HIS A 357 -14.76 -7.12 8.88
N GLY A 358 -15.41 -6.16 8.19
CA GLY A 358 -14.75 -5.34 7.15
C GLY A 358 -13.67 -4.38 7.67
N VAL A 359 -13.56 -4.18 9.01
CA VAL A 359 -12.66 -3.19 9.62
C VAL A 359 -11.54 -3.83 10.45
N ILE A 360 -11.77 -5.02 11.05
CA ILE A 360 -10.77 -5.68 11.93
C ILE A 360 -9.40 -5.85 11.27
N GLY A 361 -9.32 -6.07 9.95
CA GLY A 361 -8.05 -6.19 9.24
C GLY A 361 -7.20 -4.91 9.25
N ILE A 362 -7.83 -3.72 9.31
CA ILE A 362 -7.11 -2.45 9.45
C ILE A 362 -6.54 -2.35 10.87
N VAL A 363 -7.35 -2.73 11.86
CA VAL A 363 -6.93 -2.69 13.26
C VAL A 363 -5.83 -3.71 13.52
N SER A 364 -5.92 -4.93 12.95
CA SER A 364 -4.87 -5.93 13.03
C SER A 364 -3.53 -5.39 12.52
N SER A 365 -3.51 -4.68 11.38
CA SER A 365 -2.29 -4.02 10.89
C SER A 365 -1.72 -3.03 11.93
N LYS A 366 -2.57 -2.19 12.53
CA LYS A 366 -2.14 -1.20 13.54
C LYS A 366 -1.60 -1.84 14.82
N ILE A 367 -2.21 -2.92 15.28
CA ILE A 367 -1.73 -3.68 16.44
C ILE A 367 -0.38 -4.33 16.12
N THR A 368 -0.26 -4.97 14.96
CA THR A 368 1.00 -5.55 14.50
C THR A 368 2.13 -4.50 14.41
N GLU A 369 1.85 -3.30 13.90
CA GLU A 369 2.81 -2.20 13.84
C GLU A 369 3.19 -1.68 15.24
N LEU A 370 2.21 -1.55 16.15
CA LEU A 370 2.43 -1.01 17.49
C LEU A 370 3.30 -1.93 18.34
N TYR A 371 2.99 -3.22 18.36
CA TYR A 371 3.66 -4.21 19.21
C TYR A 371 4.78 -4.96 18.50
N PHE A 372 4.87 -4.85 17.16
CA PHE A 372 5.76 -5.63 16.30
C PHE A 372 5.66 -7.13 16.54
N LYS A 373 4.44 -7.65 16.50
CA LYS A 373 4.11 -9.06 16.73
C LYS A 373 3.06 -9.54 15.72
N PRO A 374 3.09 -10.81 15.31
CA PRO A 374 1.99 -11.40 14.56
C PRO A 374 0.70 -11.22 15.36
N SER A 375 -0.33 -10.65 14.73
CA SER A 375 -1.57 -10.29 15.42
C SER A 375 -2.78 -10.77 14.65
N ILE A 376 -3.74 -11.38 15.35
CA ILE A 376 -5.02 -11.83 14.81
C ILE A 376 -6.15 -11.22 15.63
N LEU A 377 -7.05 -10.53 14.96
CA LEU A 377 -8.28 -9.99 15.54
C LEU A 377 -9.47 -10.81 15.07
N LEU A 378 -10.31 -11.22 16.01
CA LEU A 378 -11.46 -12.09 15.78
C LEU A 378 -12.76 -11.33 16.08
N CYS A 379 -13.69 -11.35 15.13
CA CYS A 379 -15.06 -10.88 15.31
C CYS A 379 -15.93 -12.06 15.73
N GLU A 380 -16.54 -11.99 16.92
CA GLU A 380 -17.41 -13.02 17.46
C GLU A 380 -18.86 -12.84 16.99
N GLU A 381 -19.41 -13.82 16.31
CA GLU A 381 -20.79 -13.82 15.81
C GLU A 381 -21.35 -15.26 15.85
N ASP A 382 -22.50 -15.45 16.50
CA ASP A 382 -23.30 -16.69 16.53
C ASP A 382 -22.51 -18.00 16.81
N GLY A 383 -21.49 -17.93 17.68
CA GLY A 383 -20.68 -19.08 18.06
C GLY A 383 -19.49 -19.36 17.13
N GLU A 384 -19.33 -18.57 16.10
CA GLU A 384 -18.18 -18.56 15.21
C GLU A 384 -17.36 -17.28 15.41
N CYS A 385 -16.09 -17.31 15.03
CA CYS A 385 -15.19 -16.18 15.01
C CYS A 385 -14.57 -16.05 13.62
N LYS A 386 -14.84 -14.91 12.97
CA LYS A 386 -14.17 -14.54 11.71
C LYS A 386 -13.05 -13.58 12.02
N GLY A 387 -11.84 -13.89 11.58
CA GLY A 387 -10.65 -13.12 11.92
C GLY A 387 -9.88 -12.58 10.75
N SER A 388 -9.05 -11.60 11.05
CA SER A 388 -8.03 -11.11 10.14
C SER A 388 -6.70 -11.01 10.88
N GLY A 389 -5.67 -11.66 10.32
CA GLY A 389 -4.32 -11.66 10.86
C GLY A 389 -3.36 -10.83 10.01
N ARG A 390 -2.35 -10.28 10.69
CA ARG A 390 -1.20 -9.60 10.08
C ARG A 390 0.09 -10.08 10.72
N SER A 391 1.14 -10.12 9.92
CA SER A 391 2.44 -10.59 10.35
C SER A 391 3.51 -9.51 10.35
N ILE A 392 4.67 -9.86 10.88
CA ILE A 392 5.91 -9.09 10.86
C ILE A 392 6.89 -9.71 9.85
N PRO A 393 7.81 -8.92 9.28
CA PRO A 393 8.90 -9.48 8.45
C PRO A 393 9.69 -10.54 9.23
N GLY A 394 9.89 -11.70 8.60
CA GLY A 394 10.60 -12.82 9.21
C GLY A 394 9.71 -13.90 9.86
N PHE A 395 8.38 -13.70 9.89
CA PHE A 395 7.44 -14.72 10.35
C PHE A 395 6.35 -14.95 9.29
N ASP A 396 6.28 -16.18 8.75
CA ASP A 396 5.25 -16.58 7.80
C ASP A 396 3.98 -16.99 8.56
N LEU A 397 2.97 -16.10 8.51
CA LEU A 397 1.71 -16.33 9.22
C LEU A 397 0.88 -17.45 8.58
N HIS A 398 0.94 -17.58 7.25
CA HIS A 398 0.20 -18.64 6.55
C HIS A 398 0.76 -20.03 6.90
N GLU A 399 2.08 -20.18 6.89
CA GLU A 399 2.75 -21.43 7.31
C GLU A 399 2.42 -21.75 8.78
N ALA A 400 2.48 -20.76 9.68
CA ALA A 400 2.14 -20.96 11.08
C ALA A 400 0.69 -21.44 11.28
N LEU A 401 -0.27 -20.91 10.51
CA LEU A 401 -1.66 -21.36 10.56
C LEU A 401 -1.87 -22.75 9.97
N MET A 402 -1.06 -23.20 9.03
CA MET A 402 -1.08 -24.60 8.58
C MET A 402 -0.72 -25.57 9.70
N GLU A 403 0.16 -25.16 10.62
CA GLU A 403 0.51 -25.96 11.79
C GLU A 403 -0.60 -25.97 12.86
N CYS A 404 -1.48 -24.94 12.91
CA CYS A 404 -2.66 -24.83 13.79
C CYS A 404 -3.93 -25.45 13.18
N ASN A 405 -3.83 -26.30 12.16
CA ASN A 405 -4.98 -26.74 11.36
C ASN A 405 -6.08 -27.48 12.13
N ASP A 406 -5.74 -28.11 13.28
CA ASP A 406 -6.70 -28.87 14.11
C ASP A 406 -7.65 -27.94 14.90
N THR A 407 -7.26 -26.68 15.09
CA THR A 407 -8.03 -25.68 15.82
C THR A 407 -8.80 -24.72 14.92
N ILE A 408 -8.51 -24.70 13.61
CA ILE A 408 -9.06 -23.74 12.62
C ILE A 408 -10.02 -24.47 11.68
N ASP A 409 -11.21 -23.88 11.44
CA ASP A 409 -12.16 -24.44 10.47
C ASP A 409 -11.77 -24.12 9.02
N LYS A 410 -11.32 -22.89 8.78
CA LYS A 410 -10.89 -22.42 7.46
C LYS A 410 -9.95 -21.23 7.59
N PHE A 411 -8.92 -21.20 6.79
CA PHE A 411 -8.08 -20.00 6.63
C PHE A 411 -7.61 -19.85 5.18
N GLY A 412 -7.09 -18.66 4.87
CA GLY A 412 -6.50 -18.35 3.57
C GLY A 412 -5.78 -17.02 3.60
N GLY A 413 -4.86 -16.84 2.67
CA GLY A 413 -4.04 -15.63 2.57
C GLY A 413 -2.60 -15.95 2.22
N HIS A 414 -1.68 -15.07 2.65
CA HIS A 414 -0.25 -15.14 2.36
C HIS A 414 0.56 -14.92 3.64
N ALA A 415 1.89 -15.03 3.54
CA ALA A 415 2.81 -14.87 4.67
C ALA A 415 2.54 -13.66 5.58
N MET A 416 2.12 -12.53 5.03
CA MET A 416 1.95 -11.27 5.78
C MET A 416 0.50 -10.96 6.19
N ALA A 417 -0.49 -11.61 5.59
CA ALA A 417 -1.90 -11.31 5.84
C ALA A 417 -2.77 -12.54 5.59
N VAL A 418 -3.66 -12.84 6.53
CA VAL A 418 -4.56 -13.99 6.48
C VAL A 418 -5.98 -13.62 6.89
N GLY A 419 -6.95 -14.36 6.35
CA GLY A 419 -8.29 -14.47 6.89
C GLY A 419 -8.46 -15.83 7.57
N ILE A 420 -9.22 -15.88 8.67
CA ILE A 420 -9.41 -17.10 9.46
C ILE A 420 -10.87 -17.23 9.92
N ASN A 421 -11.37 -18.45 9.92
CA ASN A 421 -12.63 -18.81 10.59
C ASN A 421 -12.35 -19.88 11.63
N ILE A 422 -12.87 -19.68 12.84
CA ILE A 422 -12.63 -20.57 13.98
C ILE A 422 -13.89 -20.61 14.86
N LYS A 423 -14.22 -21.77 15.42
CA LYS A 423 -15.29 -21.90 16.42
C LYS A 423 -14.90 -21.20 17.70
N LYS A 424 -15.85 -20.48 18.31
CA LYS A 424 -15.60 -19.73 19.54
C LYS A 424 -15.02 -20.60 20.66
N GLU A 425 -15.48 -21.83 20.79
CA GLU A 425 -15.00 -22.81 21.79
C GLU A 425 -13.54 -23.24 21.60
N LYS A 426 -12.98 -23.06 20.39
CA LYS A 426 -11.59 -23.40 20.05
C LYS A 426 -10.61 -22.23 20.13
N VAL A 427 -11.08 -21.03 20.40
CA VAL A 427 -10.24 -19.82 20.38
C VAL A 427 -9.09 -19.90 21.39
N GLU A 428 -9.34 -20.39 22.60
CA GLU A 428 -8.29 -20.48 23.63
C GLU A 428 -7.24 -21.56 23.28
N GLU A 429 -7.67 -22.71 22.77
CA GLU A 429 -6.78 -23.76 22.29
C GLU A 429 -5.90 -23.25 21.14
N PHE A 430 -6.49 -22.52 20.21
CA PHE A 430 -5.77 -21.84 19.11
C PHE A 430 -4.74 -20.83 19.61
N LYS A 431 -5.08 -19.99 20.61
CA LYS A 431 -4.14 -19.02 21.20
C LYS A 431 -2.90 -19.70 21.76
N GLU A 432 -3.09 -20.82 22.49
CA GLU A 432 -1.98 -21.57 23.09
C GLU A 432 -1.10 -22.21 22.02
N GLU A 433 -1.69 -22.81 21.00
CA GLU A 433 -0.97 -23.46 19.90
C GLU A 433 -0.21 -22.44 19.05
N PHE A 434 -0.85 -21.33 18.69
CA PHE A 434 -0.21 -20.27 17.90
C PHE A 434 0.95 -19.62 18.64
N GLU A 435 0.82 -19.38 19.96
CA GLU A 435 1.91 -18.86 20.81
C GLU A 435 3.09 -19.84 20.88
N LYS A 436 2.81 -21.14 21.00
CA LYS A 436 3.83 -22.18 20.99
C LYS A 436 4.63 -22.19 19.68
N ILE A 437 3.94 -22.16 18.53
CA ILE A 437 4.56 -22.12 17.20
C ILE A 437 5.42 -20.86 17.05
N ALA A 438 4.90 -19.70 17.45
CA ALA A 438 5.64 -18.45 17.38
C ALA A 438 6.92 -18.48 18.25
N LYS A 439 6.87 -19.13 19.40
CA LYS A 439 8.03 -19.34 20.26
C LYS A 439 9.04 -20.30 19.64
N GLU A 440 8.59 -21.39 19.03
CA GLU A 440 9.46 -22.34 18.31
C GLU A 440 10.13 -21.69 17.09
N LYS A 441 9.44 -20.78 16.42
CA LYS A 441 9.98 -19.96 15.31
C LYS A 441 10.74 -18.70 15.79
N GLU A 442 11.00 -18.56 17.09
CA GLU A 442 11.84 -17.53 17.70
C GLU A 442 11.40 -16.08 17.37
N VAL A 443 10.09 -15.82 17.36
CA VAL A 443 9.52 -14.50 17.06
C VAL A 443 10.08 -13.40 17.97
N ASP A 444 10.38 -13.72 19.25
CA ASP A 444 10.99 -12.83 20.23
C ASP A 444 12.40 -12.33 19.85
N LYS A 445 13.09 -13.06 18.96
CA LYS A 445 14.41 -12.67 18.44
C LYS A 445 14.36 -11.79 17.19
N ILE A 446 13.19 -11.63 16.58
CA ILE A 446 13.03 -10.79 15.40
C ILE A 446 13.04 -9.33 15.82
N ILE A 447 14.06 -8.58 15.37
CA ILE A 447 14.23 -7.16 15.67
C ILE A 447 13.77 -6.35 14.46
N PRO A 448 12.93 -5.31 14.64
CA PRO A 448 12.54 -4.44 13.54
C PRO A 448 13.74 -3.71 12.96
N ILE A 449 13.90 -3.78 11.63
CA ILE A 449 14.96 -3.11 10.91
C ILE A 449 14.42 -1.82 10.28
N LEU A 450 15.14 -0.73 10.44
CA LEU A 450 14.89 0.52 9.73
C LEU A 450 16.02 0.75 8.72
N ASN A 451 15.71 0.57 7.45
CA ASN A 451 16.66 0.83 6.37
C ASN A 451 16.78 2.33 6.13
N LEU A 452 18.01 2.82 6.08
CA LEU A 452 18.35 4.22 5.88
C LEU A 452 19.12 4.38 4.57
N ASP A 453 18.71 5.36 3.77
CA ASP A 453 19.29 5.59 2.45
C ASP A 453 20.71 6.19 2.52
N ALA A 454 20.97 7.06 3.48
CA ALA A 454 22.28 7.66 3.69
C ALA A 454 22.38 8.32 5.08
N GLU A 455 23.60 8.58 5.53
CA GLU A 455 23.89 9.49 6.63
C GLU A 455 24.16 10.91 6.08
N ILE A 456 23.52 11.91 6.67
CA ILE A 456 23.61 13.31 6.23
C ILE A 456 24.02 14.20 7.40
N LYS A 457 24.94 15.14 7.15
CA LYS A 457 25.29 16.20 8.09
C LYS A 457 24.38 17.40 7.90
N LEU A 458 24.05 18.13 8.98
CA LEU A 458 23.22 19.33 8.85
C LEU A 458 23.87 20.42 7.97
N ASP A 459 25.19 20.46 7.90
CA ASP A 459 25.93 21.38 7.01
C ASP A 459 25.60 21.18 5.52
N ASP A 460 25.21 19.96 5.13
CA ASP A 460 24.89 19.60 3.74
C ASP A 460 23.41 19.86 3.40
N VAL A 461 22.56 20.06 4.43
CA VAL A 461 21.12 20.23 4.24
C VAL A 461 20.80 21.64 3.75
N ASN A 462 20.33 21.74 2.53
CA ASN A 462 19.91 22.99 1.93
C ASN A 462 18.66 22.80 1.05
N LYS A 463 18.08 23.90 0.59
CA LYS A 463 16.84 23.85 -0.20
C LYS A 463 17.03 23.12 -1.53
N GLU A 464 18.14 23.30 -2.22
CA GLU A 464 18.44 22.65 -3.49
C GLU A 464 18.47 21.13 -3.33
N MET A 465 19.12 20.63 -2.25
CA MET A 465 19.15 19.23 -1.91
C MET A 465 17.74 18.65 -1.68
N VAL A 466 16.91 19.33 -0.88
CA VAL A 466 15.54 18.86 -0.59
C VAL A 466 14.66 18.93 -1.83
N ASP A 467 14.82 19.97 -2.67
CA ASP A 467 14.09 20.08 -3.93
C ASP A 467 14.48 18.97 -4.92
N SER A 468 15.74 18.52 -4.94
CA SER A 468 16.16 17.43 -5.80
C SER A 468 15.49 16.08 -5.46
N LEU A 469 15.04 15.87 -4.22
CA LEU A 469 14.30 14.67 -3.84
C LEU A 469 12.96 14.56 -4.58
N LYS A 470 12.38 15.68 -5.04
CA LYS A 470 11.14 15.69 -5.82
C LYS A 470 11.27 15.01 -7.18
N GLU A 471 12.50 14.91 -7.71
CA GLU A 471 12.76 14.19 -8.96
C GLU A 471 12.47 12.69 -8.81
N LEU A 472 12.60 12.14 -7.59
CA LEU A 472 12.27 10.76 -7.29
C LEU A 472 10.77 10.49 -7.18
N GLU A 473 9.93 11.54 -7.03
CA GLU A 473 8.46 11.37 -7.00
C GLU A 473 7.94 10.73 -8.33
N PRO A 474 6.88 9.91 -8.26
CA PRO A 474 6.02 9.59 -7.12
C PRO A 474 6.64 8.57 -6.16
N PHE A 475 6.46 8.80 -4.85
CA PHE A 475 6.82 7.82 -3.82
C PHE A 475 5.69 6.83 -3.58
N GLY A 476 6.05 5.61 -3.21
CA GLY A 476 5.14 4.50 -2.92
C GLY A 476 5.91 3.20 -2.71
N GLU A 477 5.28 2.06 -2.95
CA GLU A 477 5.96 0.77 -2.79
C GLU A 477 7.12 0.64 -3.78
N ALA A 478 8.22 0.02 -3.36
CA ALA A 478 9.52 -0.09 -4.05
C ALA A 478 10.20 1.24 -4.43
N ASN A 479 9.58 2.39 -4.15
CA ASN A 479 10.19 3.72 -4.25
C ASN A 479 9.77 4.57 -3.05
N LYS A 480 10.14 4.14 -1.86
CA LYS A 480 9.80 4.83 -0.60
C LYS A 480 10.52 6.17 -0.51
N MET A 481 9.89 7.12 0.23
CA MET A 481 10.53 8.40 0.53
C MET A 481 11.83 8.14 1.29
N PRO A 482 12.97 8.73 0.87
CA PRO A 482 14.26 8.45 1.49
C PRO A 482 14.28 8.77 2.98
N ILE A 483 14.88 7.89 3.78
CA ILE A 483 15.10 8.08 5.20
C ILE A 483 16.59 8.27 5.44
N PHE A 484 16.94 9.34 6.13
CA PHE A 484 18.32 9.71 6.41
C PHE A 484 18.65 9.56 7.89
N ALA A 485 19.91 9.19 8.18
CA ALA A 485 20.46 9.25 9.52
C ALA A 485 21.11 10.62 9.78
N PHE A 486 20.75 11.23 10.88
CA PHE A 486 21.39 12.44 11.44
C PHE A 486 21.99 12.08 12.80
N ARG A 487 23.31 12.14 12.91
CA ARG A 487 24.02 11.67 14.09
C ARG A 487 24.42 12.78 15.04
N ASN A 488 24.42 12.46 16.33
CA ASN A 488 25.00 13.26 17.42
C ASN A 488 24.48 14.71 17.48
N LEU A 489 23.18 14.88 17.21
CA LEU A 489 22.52 16.18 17.30
C LEU A 489 22.16 16.51 18.75
N LYS A 490 22.34 17.77 19.15
CA LYS A 490 21.93 18.27 20.48
C LYS A 490 20.51 18.80 20.43
N ILE A 491 19.65 18.36 21.35
CA ILE A 491 18.30 18.91 21.50
C ILE A 491 18.41 20.35 22.05
N ASP A 492 17.88 21.30 21.28
CA ASP A 492 17.81 22.72 21.64
C ASP A 492 16.46 23.07 22.26
N SER A 493 15.37 22.51 21.73
CA SER A 493 14.05 22.59 22.32
C SER A 493 13.26 21.31 22.09
N ILE A 494 12.33 21.01 23.00
CA ILE A 494 11.45 19.85 22.94
C ILE A 494 10.08 20.23 23.49
N ARG A 495 9.02 19.79 22.82
CA ARG A 495 7.64 19.91 23.27
C ARG A 495 6.72 18.92 22.61
N SER A 496 5.65 18.55 23.28
CA SER A 496 4.52 17.83 22.66
C SER A 496 3.56 18.81 21.99
N LEU A 497 2.85 18.35 20.97
CA LEU A 497 1.80 19.07 20.24
C LEU A 497 0.51 18.26 20.24
N SER A 498 -0.63 18.93 19.96
CA SER A 498 -1.93 18.29 19.80
C SER A 498 -2.26 17.38 20.99
N GLU A 499 -2.32 17.99 22.20
CA GLU A 499 -2.67 17.29 23.44
C GLU A 499 -1.76 16.08 23.77
N GLY A 500 -0.48 16.19 23.48
CA GLY A 500 0.48 15.13 23.75
C GLY A 500 0.65 14.10 22.63
N LYS A 501 -0.03 14.26 21.50
CA LYS A 501 -0.01 13.26 20.42
C LYS A 501 1.29 13.26 19.60
N HIS A 502 1.85 14.43 19.33
CA HIS A 502 3.02 14.58 18.44
C HIS A 502 4.19 15.18 19.17
N LEU A 503 5.41 14.86 18.74
CA LEU A 503 6.67 15.42 19.23
C LEU A 503 7.15 16.52 18.30
N ARG A 504 7.54 17.67 18.83
CA ARG A 504 8.32 18.70 18.11
C ARG A 504 9.65 18.94 18.79
N LEU A 505 10.70 18.85 17.99
CA LEU A 505 12.06 19.15 18.41
C LEU A 505 12.64 20.31 17.59
N SER A 506 13.56 21.05 18.19
CA SER A 506 14.60 21.77 17.50
C SER A 506 15.91 21.11 17.86
N VAL A 507 16.68 20.70 16.88
CA VAL A 507 17.97 20.03 17.07
C VAL A 507 19.08 20.77 16.36
N LYS A 508 20.28 20.68 16.88
CA LYS A 508 21.45 21.41 16.33
C LYS A 508 22.71 20.58 16.36
N ASP A 509 23.58 20.85 15.42
CA ASP A 509 24.98 20.54 15.50
C ASP A 509 25.77 21.76 16.02
N ASN A 510 27.04 21.91 15.66
CA ASN A 510 27.87 23.06 16.10
C ASN A 510 27.50 24.37 15.39
N LYS A 511 26.86 24.33 14.22
CA LYS A 511 26.64 25.50 13.35
C LYS A 511 25.20 25.73 13.00
N ASN A 512 24.47 24.65 12.74
CA ASN A 512 23.14 24.68 12.16
C ASN A 512 22.08 24.19 13.15
N ILE A 513 20.88 24.71 12.99
CA ILE A 513 19.70 24.31 13.73
C ILE A 513 18.60 23.92 12.75
N ILE A 514 17.88 22.82 13.01
CA ILE A 514 16.79 22.33 12.19
C ILE A 514 15.62 21.90 13.06
N ASN A 515 14.40 22.14 12.59
CA ASN A 515 13.19 21.64 13.23
C ASN A 515 12.95 20.17 12.85
N ALA A 516 12.40 19.42 13.79
CA ALA A 516 12.00 18.04 13.56
C ALA A 516 10.61 17.78 14.16
N ILE A 517 9.79 16.98 13.49
CA ILE A 517 8.46 16.59 13.93
C ILE A 517 8.34 15.06 13.94
N GLY A 518 7.85 14.51 15.05
CA GLY A 518 7.54 13.08 15.20
C GLY A 518 6.04 12.88 15.38
N PHE A 519 5.36 12.38 14.36
CA PHE A 519 3.94 12.09 14.45
C PHE A 519 3.70 10.87 15.35
N ASN A 520 2.72 10.97 16.26
CA ASN A 520 2.37 9.96 17.29
C ASN A 520 3.53 9.61 18.25
N MET A 521 4.52 10.52 18.39
CA MET A 521 5.69 10.35 19.24
C MET A 521 5.68 11.29 20.45
N GLY A 522 4.54 11.85 20.82
CA GLY A 522 4.43 12.88 21.86
C GLY A 522 4.94 12.44 23.23
N ALA A 523 4.73 11.17 23.61
CA ALA A 523 5.24 10.59 24.85
C ALA A 523 6.78 10.68 25.01
N LEU A 524 7.52 10.76 23.90
CA LEU A 524 8.98 10.92 23.94
C LEU A 524 9.43 12.30 24.47
N ALA A 525 8.52 13.27 24.55
CA ALA A 525 8.81 14.55 25.21
C ALA A 525 9.14 14.40 26.70
N ASP A 526 8.67 13.32 27.35
CA ASP A 526 8.98 13.00 28.73
C ASP A 526 10.28 12.18 28.88
N THR A 527 10.73 11.54 27.80
CA THR A 527 11.92 10.68 27.77
C THR A 527 13.21 11.46 27.55
N TYR A 528 13.16 12.46 26.67
CA TYR A 528 14.32 13.27 26.29
C TYR A 528 14.31 14.63 26.99
N ARG A 529 15.49 15.25 27.10
CA ARG A 529 15.68 16.56 27.73
C ARG A 529 16.45 17.52 26.81
N ILE A 530 16.26 18.84 27.01
CA ILE A 530 17.09 19.85 26.36
C ILE A 530 18.55 19.60 26.75
N GLY A 531 19.41 19.56 25.75
CA GLY A 531 20.83 19.28 25.93
C GLY A 531 21.24 17.84 25.65
N ASP A 532 20.29 16.88 25.61
CA ASP A 532 20.58 15.50 25.24
C ASP A 532 21.12 15.43 23.81
N ARG A 533 22.03 14.47 23.59
CA ARG A 533 22.50 14.14 22.25
C ARG A 533 21.76 12.94 21.71
N VAL A 534 21.24 13.10 20.52
CA VAL A 534 20.38 12.10 19.85
C VAL A 534 20.84 11.84 18.44
N ASP A 535 20.56 10.63 18.00
CA ASP A 535 20.59 10.24 16.60
C ASP A 535 19.14 10.18 16.10
N ILE A 536 18.86 10.78 14.96
CA ILE A 536 17.52 10.86 14.35
C ILE A 536 17.54 10.18 13.00
N ALA A 537 16.59 9.27 12.78
CA ALA A 537 16.25 8.78 11.45
C ALA A 537 14.99 9.50 10.96
N GLY A 538 15.03 10.08 9.76
CA GLY A 538 13.88 10.83 9.27
C GLY A 538 13.97 11.22 7.79
N ASN A 539 12.81 11.62 7.25
CA ASN A 539 12.73 12.19 5.91
C ASN A 539 13.00 13.71 5.99
N LEU A 540 13.59 14.27 4.94
CA LEU A 540 13.69 15.71 4.75
C LEU A 540 12.49 16.22 3.95
N GLU A 541 11.84 17.26 4.41
CA GLU A 541 10.69 17.88 3.74
C GLU A 541 10.71 19.41 3.88
N ILE A 542 10.04 20.09 2.95
CA ILE A 542 9.78 21.53 3.07
C ILE A 542 8.45 21.71 3.76
N ASN A 543 8.48 22.41 4.89
CA ASN A 543 7.29 22.85 5.59
C ASN A 543 7.00 24.30 5.24
N SER A 544 5.85 24.54 4.60
CA SER A 544 5.38 25.90 4.27
C SER A 544 4.34 26.33 5.29
N PHE A 545 4.70 27.30 6.13
CA PHE A 545 3.80 27.86 7.12
C PHE A 545 3.74 29.39 7.00
N ASN A 546 2.54 29.94 6.87
CA ASN A 546 2.30 31.39 6.65
C ASN A 546 3.14 31.99 5.50
N GLY A 547 3.33 31.22 4.39
CA GLY A 547 4.11 31.65 3.25
C GLY A 547 5.62 31.60 3.41
N VAL A 548 6.12 31.08 4.53
CA VAL A 548 7.56 30.88 4.78
C VAL A 548 7.89 29.41 4.66
N ASP A 549 8.79 29.07 3.74
CA ASP A 549 9.34 27.72 3.57
C ASP A 549 10.48 27.49 4.57
N SER A 550 10.43 26.38 5.26
CA SER A 550 11.52 25.90 6.13
C SER A 550 11.74 24.41 5.91
N ILE A 551 13.00 23.99 5.99
CA ILE A 551 13.33 22.56 5.94
C ILE A 551 13.10 21.98 7.32
N GLN A 552 12.46 20.80 7.39
CA GLN A 552 12.29 20.05 8.63
C GLN A 552 12.57 18.56 8.42
N ILE A 553 12.88 17.88 9.53
CA ILE A 553 13.00 16.43 9.59
C ILE A 553 11.66 15.86 10.07
N ASN A 554 11.07 14.96 9.28
CA ASN A 554 9.94 14.13 9.71
C ASN A 554 10.50 12.85 10.34
N ILE A 555 10.47 12.77 11.67
CA ILE A 555 11.12 11.73 12.46
C ILE A 555 10.43 10.37 12.23
N LYS A 556 11.20 9.35 11.94
CA LYS A 556 10.78 7.95 11.84
C LYS A 556 11.26 7.11 13.02
N ASP A 557 12.40 7.50 13.59
CA ASP A 557 12.94 6.95 14.82
C ASP A 557 13.94 7.91 15.46
N ILE A 558 14.14 7.81 16.77
CA ILE A 558 15.08 8.63 17.54
C ILE A 558 15.68 7.78 18.66
N MET A 559 16.99 7.89 18.85
CA MET A 559 17.69 7.22 19.94
C MET A 559 18.73 8.14 20.58
N LYS A 560 19.14 7.84 21.84
CA LYS A 560 20.28 8.52 22.45
C LYS A 560 21.55 8.17 21.70
N SER A 561 22.39 9.19 21.42
CA SER A 561 23.63 8.97 20.68
C SER A 561 24.63 8.16 21.51
N LEU A 562 25.09 7.03 21.00
CA LEU A 562 26.07 6.15 21.64
C LEU A 562 27.47 6.79 21.74
N TRP A 563 27.75 7.83 20.98
CA TRP A 563 29.02 8.54 21.03
C TRP A 563 29.34 9.10 22.43
N TYR A 564 28.34 9.44 23.21
CA TYR A 564 28.50 9.98 24.55
C TYR A 564 28.84 8.90 25.58
N LEU A 565 28.37 7.67 25.40
CA LEU A 565 28.65 6.53 26.28
C LEU A 565 30.12 6.09 26.18
N ASN A 566 30.72 6.12 24.99
CA ASN A 566 32.12 5.76 24.78
C ASN A 566 33.12 6.78 25.36
N ILE A 567 32.75 8.06 25.49
CA ILE A 567 33.59 9.07 26.12
C ILE A 567 33.50 8.96 27.64
N THR A 568 32.33 8.70 28.19
CA THR A 568 32.15 8.53 29.65
C THR A 568 32.75 7.22 30.13
N THR A 569 32.68 6.14 29.40
CA THR A 569 33.32 4.84 29.75
C THR A 569 34.84 4.88 29.62
N LYS A 570 35.41 5.60 28.62
CA LYS A 570 36.85 5.82 28.53
C LYS A 570 37.39 6.68 29.68
N ASN A 571 36.63 7.67 30.13
CA ASN A 571 37.01 8.49 31.30
C ASN A 571 36.89 7.74 32.64
N ILE A 572 35.97 6.77 32.73
CA ILE A 572 35.84 5.93 33.93
C ILE A 572 36.97 4.89 33.99
N SER A 573 37.44 4.33 32.85
CA SER A 573 38.59 3.43 32.82
C SER A 573 39.92 4.15 33.17
N PHE A 574 40.03 5.45 32.90
CA PHE A 574 41.21 6.25 33.34
C PHE A 574 41.22 6.54 34.83
N LEU A 575 40.07 6.61 35.49
CA LEU A 575 39.97 6.81 36.94
C LEU A 575 40.20 5.53 37.76
N PHE A 576 40.05 4.37 37.17
CA PHE A 576 40.34 3.08 37.83
C PHE A 576 41.78 2.58 37.61
N HIS A 577 42.59 3.21 36.74
CA HIS A 577 44.00 2.85 36.53
C HIS A 577 45.01 3.77 37.29
N SER A 578 44.53 4.81 37.96
CA SER A 578 45.42 5.71 38.74
C SER A 578 45.42 5.44 40.25
N SER A 579 44.69 4.42 40.75
CA SER A 579 44.65 4.07 42.17
C SER A 579 45.38 2.76 42.56
N ALA A 580 46.20 2.20 41.67
CA ALA A 580 46.96 0.96 41.92
C ALA A 580 48.50 1.17 41.92
N TYR A 581 49.00 2.31 42.36
CA TYR A 581 50.41 2.50 42.67
C TYR A 581 50.53 3.40 43.91
N TYR A 582 50.29 2.85 45.08
CA TYR A 582 50.92 3.19 46.37
C TYR A 582 50.51 2.10 47.37
N GLU A 583 51.41 1.08 47.51
CA GLU A 583 51.83 0.50 48.76
C GLU A 583 52.83 -0.65 48.51
N ILE A 584 54.08 -0.39 48.98
CA ILE A 584 55.24 -1.21 49.26
C ILE A 584 56.08 -1.64 48.05
#